data_45f5568338d065312c9abc1f92d0eb46
#
_entry.id   45f5568338d065312c9abc1f92d0eb46
#
_cell.length_a   1.000
_cell.length_b   1.000
_cell.length_c   1.000
_cell.angle_alpha   90.00
_cell.angle_beta   90.00
_cell.angle_gamma   90.00
#
_symmetry.space_group_name_H-M   'P 1'
#
loop_
_entity.id
_entity.type
_entity.pdbx_description
1 polymer ?
#
loop_
_entity_poly.entity_id
_entity_poly.type
_entity_poly.pdbx_seq_one_letter_code
_entity_poly.pdbx_strand_id
1 'polypeptide(L)'
;MKRLAILLFACSTAALAQESAKAEMKNAQGQSVGTVTLTETPHGVLIHASLMGIPAGTHAFHVHTTGMCEAPFTSAGGHFNPGTRQHGAMNEMGMHAGDMPNVQVGADGALTFDVLNSAVTLKSGANSLFKDGGTALMVHGGADDYKGDPAGNAGPRIACGVITH
;
A
#
# COMPACT_ATOMS: atom_id res chain seq x y z
N MET A 1 34.67 3.48 -58.18
CA MET A 1 34.18 2.58 -57.11
C MET A 1 33.76 3.48 -55.93
N LYS A 2 32.43 3.68 -55.76
CA LYS A 2 31.88 4.50 -54.66
C LYS A 2 31.62 3.57 -53.45
N ARG A 3 32.31 3.86 -52.34
CA ARG A 3 32.08 3.10 -51.08
C ARG A 3 30.86 3.69 -50.37
N LEU A 4 29.80 2.90 -50.23
CA LEU A 4 28.62 3.27 -49.49
C LEU A 4 28.89 2.97 -48.00
N ALA A 5 28.95 3.98 -47.16
CA ALA A 5 29.08 3.83 -45.72
C ALA A 5 27.68 3.67 -45.13
N ILE A 6 27.39 2.51 -44.55
CA ILE A 6 26.15 2.23 -43.83
C ILE A 6 26.38 2.68 -42.38
N LEU A 7 25.71 3.77 -41.97
CA LEU A 7 25.62 4.18 -40.57
C LEU A 7 24.62 3.31 -39.86
N LEU A 8 25.09 2.42 -38.99
CA LEU A 8 24.22 1.68 -38.04
C LEU A 8 23.83 2.63 -36.88
N PHE A 9 22.59 3.05 -36.85
CA PHE A 9 22.03 3.76 -35.71
C PHE A 9 21.71 2.70 -34.58
N ALA A 10 22.53 2.67 -33.55
CA ALA A 10 22.23 1.90 -32.34
C ALA A 10 21.14 2.63 -31.56
N CYS A 11 19.90 2.12 -31.61
CA CYS A 11 18.80 2.60 -30.79
C CYS A 11 18.99 2.07 -29.37
N SER A 12 19.58 2.87 -28.48
CA SER A 12 19.66 2.54 -27.04
C SER A 12 18.28 2.72 -26.43
N THR A 13 17.56 1.64 -26.18
CA THR A 13 16.38 1.65 -25.32
C THR A 13 16.83 1.76 -23.87
N ALA A 14 16.76 2.96 -23.30
CA ALA A 14 16.90 3.13 -21.86
C ALA A 14 15.71 2.41 -21.19
N ALA A 15 15.97 1.31 -20.52
CA ALA A 15 15.00 0.69 -19.62
C ALA A 15 14.76 1.71 -18.49
N LEU A 16 13.56 2.30 -18.43
CA LEU A 16 13.14 3.09 -17.28
C LEU A 16 13.11 2.15 -16.08
N ALA A 17 13.90 2.47 -15.05
CA ALA A 17 13.84 1.74 -13.79
C ALA A 17 12.40 1.84 -13.24
N GLN A 18 11.81 0.71 -12.90
CA GLN A 18 10.48 0.65 -12.32
C GLN A 18 10.55 1.25 -10.91
N GLU A 19 9.72 2.25 -10.62
CA GLU A 19 9.67 2.85 -9.29
C GLU A 19 9.16 1.81 -8.28
N SER A 20 9.87 1.71 -7.15
CA SER A 20 9.55 0.78 -6.07
C SER A 20 9.68 1.46 -4.71
N ALA A 21 8.93 0.93 -3.74
CA ALA A 21 8.92 1.38 -2.37
C ALA A 21 8.79 0.18 -1.43
N LYS A 22 9.00 0.39 -0.15
CA LYS A 22 8.82 -0.63 0.88
C LYS A 22 8.22 -0.05 2.16
N ALA A 23 7.65 -0.93 2.99
CA ALA A 23 7.24 -0.64 4.34
C ALA A 23 7.68 -1.77 5.26
N GLU A 24 8.55 -1.47 6.22
CA GLU A 24 8.92 -2.40 7.30
C GLU A 24 7.79 -2.37 8.34
N MET A 25 7.02 -3.44 8.41
CA MET A 25 5.87 -3.54 9.27
C MET A 25 6.26 -3.90 10.70
N LYS A 26 5.71 -3.18 11.68
CA LYS A 26 5.96 -3.41 13.11
C LYS A 26 4.64 -3.50 13.87
N ASN A 27 4.60 -4.36 14.88
CA ASN A 27 3.50 -4.40 15.84
C ASN A 27 3.60 -3.27 16.89
N ALA A 28 2.61 -3.16 17.78
CA ALA A 28 2.58 -2.11 18.81
C ALA A 28 3.71 -2.20 19.84
N GLN A 29 4.42 -3.34 19.94
CA GLN A 29 5.61 -3.54 20.77
C GLN A 29 6.91 -3.15 20.06
N GLY A 30 6.81 -2.67 18.80
CA GLY A 30 7.96 -2.29 17.97
C GLY A 30 8.70 -3.47 17.34
N GLN A 31 8.17 -4.68 17.48
CA GLN A 31 8.76 -5.89 16.88
C GLN A 31 8.42 -5.92 15.38
N SER A 32 9.41 -6.28 14.55
CA SER A 32 9.17 -6.49 13.12
C SER A 32 8.21 -7.68 12.91
N VAL A 33 7.22 -7.48 12.07
CA VAL A 33 6.30 -8.53 11.61
C VAL A 33 6.46 -8.83 10.11
N GLY A 34 7.43 -8.20 9.44
CA GLY A 34 7.76 -8.44 8.04
C GLY A 34 7.78 -7.19 7.18
N THR A 35 7.75 -7.39 5.88
CA THR A 35 7.94 -6.32 4.89
C THR A 35 6.82 -6.35 3.86
N VAL A 36 6.43 -5.17 3.42
CA VAL A 36 5.57 -4.97 2.25
C VAL A 36 6.38 -4.23 1.19
N THR A 37 6.41 -4.76 -0.03
CA THR A 37 7.01 -4.11 -1.19
C THR A 37 5.92 -3.53 -2.09
N LEU A 38 6.19 -2.37 -2.67
CA LEU A 38 5.27 -1.66 -3.56
C LEU A 38 6.01 -1.42 -4.88
N THR A 39 5.34 -1.69 -5.97
CA THR A 39 5.90 -1.56 -7.32
C THR A 39 4.94 -0.76 -8.19
N GLU A 40 5.41 0.35 -8.74
CA GLU A 40 4.62 1.13 -9.70
C GLU A 40 4.35 0.31 -10.97
N THR A 41 3.12 0.30 -11.44
CA THR A 41 2.70 -0.34 -12.68
C THR A 41 1.93 0.65 -13.57
N PRO A 42 1.68 0.36 -14.86
CA PRO A 42 0.80 1.18 -15.69
C PRO A 42 -0.66 1.29 -15.18
N HIS A 43 -1.05 0.44 -14.22
CA HIS A 43 -2.43 0.33 -13.73
C HIS A 43 -2.60 0.68 -12.25
N GLY A 44 -1.57 1.25 -11.61
CA GLY A 44 -1.52 1.55 -10.18
C GLY A 44 -0.34 0.88 -9.50
N VAL A 45 -0.40 0.71 -8.20
CA VAL A 45 0.69 0.14 -7.39
C VAL A 45 0.38 -1.32 -7.06
N LEU A 46 1.25 -2.23 -7.49
CA LEU A 46 1.24 -3.63 -7.05
C LEU A 46 1.91 -3.71 -5.68
N ILE A 47 1.17 -4.20 -4.70
CA ILE A 47 1.58 -4.31 -3.30
C ILE A 47 1.73 -5.79 -2.98
N HIS A 48 2.94 -6.21 -2.60
CA HIS A 48 3.26 -7.56 -2.15
C HIS A 48 3.60 -7.54 -0.66
N ALA A 49 2.86 -8.28 0.15
CA ALA A 49 3.10 -8.40 1.58
C ALA A 49 3.63 -9.79 1.95
N SER A 50 4.61 -9.81 2.87
CA SER A 50 5.13 -11.03 3.51
C SER A 50 5.31 -10.76 5.00
N LEU A 51 4.32 -11.18 5.79
CA LEU A 51 4.22 -10.88 7.22
C LEU A 51 4.08 -12.16 8.04
N MET A 52 4.50 -12.09 9.31
CA MET A 52 4.42 -13.17 10.30
C MET A 52 3.99 -12.60 11.66
N GLY A 53 3.37 -13.45 12.48
CA GLY A 53 2.95 -13.06 13.84
C GLY A 53 1.69 -12.19 13.85
N ILE A 54 0.93 -12.18 12.76
CA ILE A 54 -0.39 -11.57 12.71
C ILE A 54 -1.40 -12.61 13.26
N PRO A 55 -2.37 -12.23 14.11
CA PRO A 55 -3.39 -13.14 14.57
C PRO A 55 -4.12 -13.85 13.43
N ALA A 56 -4.48 -15.12 13.59
CA ALA A 56 -5.25 -15.84 12.58
C ALA A 56 -6.65 -15.23 12.40
N GLY A 57 -7.11 -15.18 11.15
CA GLY A 57 -8.43 -14.63 10.82
C GLY A 57 -8.44 -13.67 9.65
N THR A 58 -9.54 -12.96 9.49
CA THR A 58 -9.71 -11.94 8.44
C THR A 58 -9.39 -10.58 9.01
N HIS A 59 -8.54 -9.83 8.30
CA HIS A 59 -8.06 -8.51 8.73
C HIS A 59 -8.20 -7.49 7.61
N ALA A 60 -8.55 -6.27 7.97
CA ALA A 60 -8.48 -5.14 7.07
C ALA A 60 -7.03 -4.73 6.85
N PHE A 61 -6.73 -4.31 5.62
CA PHE A 61 -5.43 -3.83 5.19
C PHE A 61 -5.60 -2.54 4.39
N HIS A 62 -5.05 -1.43 4.89
CA HIS A 62 -5.30 -0.10 4.30
C HIS A 62 -4.03 0.74 4.20
N VAL A 63 -4.04 1.72 3.27
CA VAL A 63 -3.10 2.84 3.29
C VAL A 63 -3.66 3.95 4.15
N HIS A 64 -2.86 4.45 5.10
CA HIS A 64 -3.17 5.59 5.97
C HIS A 64 -2.48 6.86 5.52
N THR A 65 -3.08 8.02 5.88
CA THR A 65 -2.76 9.33 5.29
C THR A 65 -1.48 9.97 5.79
N THR A 66 -0.83 9.43 6.84
CA THR A 66 0.39 10.01 7.42
C THR A 66 1.48 8.95 7.57
N GLY A 67 2.71 9.27 7.14
CA GLY A 67 3.89 8.41 7.26
C GLY A 67 4.44 8.33 8.68
N MET A 68 3.58 7.96 9.66
CA MET A 68 3.95 7.83 11.07
C MET A 68 3.34 6.57 11.67
N CYS A 69 4.13 5.81 12.44
CA CYS A 69 3.74 4.55 13.06
C CYS A 69 4.08 4.51 14.56
N GLU A 70 3.60 5.50 15.32
CA GLU A 70 3.73 5.54 16.78
C GLU A 70 2.58 4.75 17.43
N ALA A 71 2.91 3.77 18.27
CA ALA A 71 1.90 2.94 18.94
C ALA A 71 0.94 3.80 19.82
N PRO A 72 -0.36 3.58 19.78
CA PRO A 72 -1.14 2.54 19.10
C PRO A 72 -1.50 2.86 17.63
N PHE A 73 -0.64 3.55 16.90
CA PHE A 73 -0.71 3.87 15.47
C PHE A 73 -1.76 4.92 15.07
N THR A 74 -2.30 5.67 16.02
CA THR A 74 -3.20 6.81 15.73
C THR A 74 -2.50 7.93 14.97
N SER A 75 -1.16 8.04 15.11
CA SER A 75 -0.31 8.97 14.37
C SER A 75 -0.35 8.80 12.85
N ALA A 76 -0.70 7.61 12.34
CA ALA A 76 -0.89 7.37 10.91
C ALA A 76 -2.13 8.09 10.31
N GLY A 77 -2.98 8.69 11.15
CA GLY A 77 -4.20 9.37 10.71
C GLY A 77 -5.31 8.42 10.26
N GLY A 78 -6.23 8.91 9.43
CA GLY A 78 -7.28 8.13 8.77
C GLY A 78 -6.76 7.43 7.50
N HIS A 79 -7.66 6.82 6.75
CA HIS A 79 -7.32 6.24 5.45
C HIS A 79 -6.85 7.31 4.46
N PHE A 80 -5.96 6.95 3.54
CA PHE A 80 -5.50 7.83 2.47
C PHE A 80 -6.67 8.16 1.54
N ASN A 81 -7.13 9.40 1.54
CA ASN A 81 -8.37 9.83 0.89
C ASN A 81 -8.23 11.20 0.20
N PRO A 82 -7.40 11.33 -0.85
CA PRO A 82 -7.25 12.59 -1.56
C PRO A 82 -8.53 13.05 -2.27
N GLY A 83 -9.45 12.10 -2.57
CA GLY A 83 -10.70 12.36 -3.26
C GLY A 83 -11.88 12.74 -2.35
N THR A 84 -11.68 12.86 -1.02
CA THR A 84 -12.73 13.19 -0.04
C THR A 84 -13.98 12.31 -0.16
N ARG A 85 -13.77 11.00 -0.38
CA ARG A 85 -14.82 9.99 -0.46
C ARG A 85 -15.18 9.48 0.93
N GLN A 86 -16.27 8.73 1.04
CA GLN A 86 -16.58 7.90 2.21
C GLN A 86 -15.84 6.57 2.14
N HIS A 87 -15.81 5.86 3.25
CA HIS A 87 -15.18 4.55 3.32
C HIS A 87 -16.01 3.45 2.63
N GLY A 88 -15.29 2.53 1.97
CA GLY A 88 -15.77 1.20 1.65
C GLY A 88 -16.25 0.99 0.22
N ALA A 89 -15.88 -0.18 -0.32
CA ALA A 89 -16.20 -0.59 -1.68
C ALA A 89 -17.70 -0.86 -1.92
N MET A 90 -18.48 -1.03 -0.86
CA MET A 90 -19.95 -1.22 -0.91
C MET A 90 -20.71 0.08 -0.60
N ASN A 91 -20.03 1.20 -0.43
CA ASN A 91 -20.64 2.50 -0.19
C ASN A 91 -20.72 3.27 -1.51
N GLU A 92 -21.89 3.73 -1.88
CA GLU A 92 -22.12 4.49 -3.14
C GLU A 92 -21.32 5.80 -3.20
N MET A 93 -20.98 6.39 -2.04
CA MET A 93 -20.13 7.58 -1.90
C MET A 93 -18.65 7.24 -1.71
N GLY A 94 -18.30 5.94 -1.70
CA GLY A 94 -16.94 5.43 -1.50
C GLY A 94 -16.20 5.27 -2.81
N MET A 95 -14.98 4.73 -2.78
CA MET A 95 -14.17 4.35 -1.62
C MET A 95 -12.99 5.31 -1.47
N HIS A 96 -12.26 5.25 -0.33
CA HIS A 96 -10.99 5.94 -0.19
C HIS A 96 -9.94 5.35 -1.15
N ALA A 97 -8.96 6.14 -1.54
CA ALA A 97 -7.83 5.63 -2.33
C ALA A 97 -6.99 4.58 -1.56
N GLY A 98 -6.99 4.66 -0.22
CA GLY A 98 -6.30 3.72 0.64
C GLY A 98 -7.07 2.46 1.01
N ASP A 99 -8.35 2.35 0.64
CA ASP A 99 -9.16 1.16 0.94
C ASP A 99 -8.74 -0.01 0.04
N MET A 100 -8.58 -1.19 0.63
CA MET A 100 -8.17 -2.42 -0.05
C MET A 100 -8.99 -3.62 0.46
N PRO A 101 -9.03 -4.73 -0.27
CA PRO A 101 -9.69 -5.95 0.18
C PRO A 101 -9.11 -6.47 1.50
N ASN A 102 -9.97 -7.11 2.29
CA ASN A 102 -9.54 -7.88 3.46
C ASN A 102 -8.52 -8.96 3.09
N VAL A 103 -7.62 -9.24 4.02
CA VAL A 103 -6.62 -10.31 3.91
C VAL A 103 -6.92 -11.44 4.87
N GLN A 104 -6.55 -12.66 4.51
CA GLN A 104 -6.79 -13.85 5.31
C GLN A 104 -5.49 -14.38 5.88
N VAL A 105 -5.37 -14.40 7.20
CA VAL A 105 -4.21 -14.93 7.93
C VAL A 105 -4.48 -16.37 8.35
N GLY A 106 -3.54 -17.26 8.04
CA GLY A 106 -3.59 -18.67 8.44
C GLY A 106 -3.38 -18.88 9.94
N ALA A 107 -3.63 -20.12 10.40
CA ALA A 107 -3.46 -20.50 11.82
C ALA A 107 -2.00 -20.38 12.31
N ASP A 108 -1.03 -20.36 11.41
CA ASP A 108 0.40 -20.17 11.68
C ASP A 108 0.80 -18.69 11.85
N GLY A 109 -0.14 -17.77 11.66
CA GLY A 109 0.11 -16.33 11.74
C GLY A 109 0.87 -15.77 10.53
N ALA A 110 1.03 -16.56 9.45
CA ALA A 110 1.66 -16.12 8.22
C ALA A 110 0.63 -15.44 7.30
N LEU A 111 1.05 -14.36 6.66
CA LEU A 111 0.26 -13.62 5.69
C LEU A 111 1.14 -13.27 4.48
N THR A 112 0.83 -13.89 3.34
CA THR A 112 1.45 -13.53 2.06
C THR A 112 0.35 -13.31 1.03
N PHE A 113 0.38 -12.15 0.37
CA PHE A 113 -0.60 -11.81 -0.66
C PHE A 113 -0.09 -10.72 -1.60
N ASP A 114 -0.72 -10.63 -2.76
CA ASP A 114 -0.57 -9.53 -3.71
C ASP A 114 -1.90 -8.80 -3.87
N VAL A 115 -1.86 -7.47 -3.95
CA VAL A 115 -3.01 -6.64 -4.30
C VAL A 115 -2.59 -5.50 -5.21
N LEU A 116 -3.34 -5.26 -6.29
CA LEU A 116 -3.20 -4.08 -7.13
C LEU A 116 -4.11 -2.97 -6.61
N ASN A 117 -3.54 -1.87 -6.14
CA ASN A 117 -4.29 -0.66 -5.83
C ASN A 117 -4.18 0.33 -7.00
N SER A 118 -5.24 0.44 -7.78
CA SER A 118 -5.30 1.32 -8.96
C SER A 118 -5.59 2.79 -8.63
N ALA A 119 -5.88 3.11 -7.36
CA ALA A 119 -6.23 4.46 -6.93
C ALA A 119 -5.02 5.27 -6.42
N VAL A 120 -3.84 4.65 -6.32
CA VAL A 120 -2.61 5.28 -5.79
C VAL A 120 -1.46 5.16 -6.79
N THR A 121 -0.39 5.94 -6.57
CA THR A 121 0.83 5.90 -7.37
C THR A 121 2.06 6.16 -6.51
N LEU A 122 3.23 5.66 -6.91
CA LEU A 122 4.53 6.04 -6.37
C LEU A 122 5.10 7.32 -7.01
N LYS A 123 4.53 7.76 -8.14
CA LYS A 123 4.90 9.00 -8.84
C LYS A 123 4.29 10.21 -8.13
N SER A 124 4.73 11.40 -8.54
CA SER A 124 4.14 12.66 -8.07
C SER A 124 2.68 12.81 -8.50
N GLY A 125 1.87 13.48 -7.69
CA GLY A 125 0.47 13.76 -7.98
C GLY A 125 -0.42 13.69 -6.73
N ALA A 126 -1.71 13.98 -6.89
CA ALA A 126 -2.67 14.00 -5.78
C ALA A 126 -2.80 12.65 -5.07
N ASN A 127 -2.65 11.55 -5.81
CA ASN A 127 -2.76 10.18 -5.29
C ASN A 127 -1.40 9.54 -4.97
N SER A 128 -0.33 10.36 -4.88
CA SER A 128 1.02 9.89 -4.54
C SER A 128 1.09 9.37 -3.11
N LEU A 129 1.68 8.18 -2.95
CA LEU A 129 2.01 7.63 -1.63
C LEU A 129 3.18 8.38 -0.96
N PHE A 130 3.94 9.19 -1.72
CA PHE A 130 5.01 10.06 -1.25
C PHE A 130 4.59 11.54 -1.14
N LYS A 131 3.31 11.81 -0.90
CA LYS A 131 2.83 13.16 -0.60
C LYS A 131 3.54 13.76 0.63
N ASP A 132 3.40 15.06 0.85
CA ASP A 132 3.91 15.72 2.06
C ASP A 132 3.37 15.05 3.33
N GLY A 133 4.27 14.71 4.25
CA GLY A 133 3.99 13.93 5.45
C GLY A 133 3.95 12.41 5.23
N GLY A 134 4.15 11.93 4.01
CA GLY A 134 4.19 10.51 3.66
C GLY A 134 2.86 9.77 3.87
N THR A 135 2.91 8.45 3.77
CA THR A 135 1.79 7.52 4.02
C THR A 135 2.30 6.28 4.76
N ALA A 136 1.38 5.49 5.32
CA ALA A 136 1.72 4.24 6.01
C ALA A 136 0.75 3.11 5.62
N LEU A 137 1.24 1.88 5.63
CA LEU A 137 0.41 0.68 5.54
C LEU A 137 -0.03 0.26 6.94
N MET A 138 -1.25 -0.27 7.04
CA MET A 138 -1.86 -0.66 8.30
C MET A 138 -2.55 -2.01 8.17
N VAL A 139 -2.30 -2.90 9.14
CA VAL A 139 -3.13 -4.09 9.39
C VAL A 139 -4.01 -3.80 10.60
N HIS A 140 -5.31 -4.08 10.48
CA HIS A 140 -6.27 -3.94 11.57
C HIS A 140 -6.56 -5.26 12.27
N GLY A 141 -7.11 -5.19 13.50
CA GLY A 141 -7.40 -6.36 14.33
C GLY A 141 -8.63 -7.17 13.90
N GLY A 142 -9.45 -6.62 13.01
CA GLY A 142 -10.65 -7.26 12.49
C GLY A 142 -10.84 -7.00 11.00
N ALA A 143 -11.87 -7.61 10.43
CA ALA A 143 -12.26 -7.44 9.05
C ALA A 143 -12.88 -6.04 8.81
N ASP A 144 -12.63 -5.48 7.64
CA ASP A 144 -13.39 -4.38 7.08
C ASP A 144 -14.77 -4.87 6.65
N ASP A 145 -15.85 -4.17 7.02
CA ASP A 145 -17.21 -4.43 6.57
C ASP A 145 -17.50 -3.84 5.18
N TYR A 146 -16.54 -3.14 4.58
CA TYR A 146 -16.59 -2.45 3.28
C TYR A 146 -17.64 -1.33 3.16
N LYS A 147 -18.20 -0.85 4.27
CA LYS A 147 -19.35 0.05 4.25
C LYS A 147 -19.35 1.12 5.33
N GLY A 148 -18.92 0.77 6.53
CA GLY A 148 -18.98 1.64 7.71
C GLY A 148 -17.95 2.76 7.68
N ASP A 149 -18.36 3.99 7.35
CA ASP A 149 -17.48 5.16 7.42
C ASP A 149 -17.11 5.48 8.88
N PRO A 150 -15.86 5.86 9.21
CA PRO A 150 -14.74 6.15 8.30
C PRO A 150 -13.76 4.98 8.08
N ALA A 151 -13.94 3.79 8.64
CA ALA A 151 -12.88 2.78 8.66
C ALA A 151 -13.39 1.32 8.66
N GLY A 152 -14.64 1.07 8.23
CA GLY A 152 -15.17 -0.29 8.03
C GLY A 152 -15.29 -1.14 9.29
N ASN A 153 -15.40 -0.51 10.46
CA ASN A 153 -15.46 -1.22 11.76
C ASN A 153 -14.32 -2.22 11.99
N ALA A 154 -13.16 -2.00 11.37
CA ALA A 154 -12.03 -2.94 11.31
C ALA A 154 -11.28 -3.13 12.64
N GLY A 155 -11.71 -2.47 13.70
CA GLY A 155 -11.13 -2.63 15.04
C GLY A 155 -9.78 -1.96 15.24
N PRO A 156 -8.99 -2.41 16.24
CA PRO A 156 -7.71 -1.77 16.57
C PRO A 156 -6.67 -1.93 15.44
N ARG A 157 -5.68 -1.05 15.43
CA ARG A 157 -4.52 -1.12 14.53
C ARG A 157 -3.48 -2.01 15.16
N ILE A 158 -3.05 -3.07 14.49
CA ILE A 158 -2.17 -4.09 15.07
C ILE A 158 -0.79 -4.15 14.45
N ALA A 159 -0.62 -3.68 13.22
CA ALA A 159 0.69 -3.52 12.60
C ALA A 159 0.70 -2.31 11.66
N CYS A 160 1.83 -1.59 11.64
CA CYS A 160 2.01 -0.38 10.84
C CYS A 160 3.42 -0.35 10.23
N GLY A 161 3.53 0.18 9.00
CA GLY A 161 4.81 0.43 8.34
C GLY A 161 4.74 1.69 7.49
N VAL A 162 5.70 2.61 7.69
CA VAL A 162 5.82 3.81 6.85
C VAL A 162 6.31 3.42 5.47
N ILE A 163 5.68 3.95 4.42
CA ILE A 163 6.10 3.72 3.03
C ILE A 163 7.31 4.62 2.73
N THR A 164 8.42 3.99 2.31
CA THR A 164 9.69 4.65 1.99
C THR A 164 10.27 4.11 0.67
N HIS A 165 11.17 4.88 0.05
CA HIS A 165 11.96 4.43 -1.11
C HIS A 165 12.96 3.35 -0.74
#